data_a406999e32d1fdf65043260123cfe130
#
_entry.id   a406999e32d1fdf65043260123cfe130
#
_cell.length_a   1.000
_cell.length_b   1.000
_cell.length_c   1.000
_cell.angle_alpha   90.00
_cell.angle_beta   90.00
_cell.angle_gamma   90.00
#
_symmetry.space_group_name_H-M   'P 1'
#
loop_
_entity.id
_entity.type
_entity.pdbx_description
1 polymer ?
#
loop_
_entity_poly.entity_id
_entity_poly.type
_entity_poly.pdbx_seq_one_letter_code
_entity_poly.pdbx_strand_id
1 'polypeptide(L)'
;MENTDPQFVHLLFDTGHIYVSDGDVMPLLSKHFDRIKHVHFKDVRNEKLKACRLAKKSFLNSFLDGVFTVPGDGNIDFKSVLAYLVGHQYSGWIVVEAEQDPKKYNPLEYAQKGKSILMSY
;
A
#
# COMPACT_ATOMS: atom_id res chain seq x y z
N MET A 1 14.03 -12.21 -4.04
CA MET A 1 14.08 -12.90 -2.72
C MET A 1 14.83 -14.24 -2.78
N GLU A 2 14.90 -14.88 -3.92
CA GLU A 2 15.56 -16.22 -4.09
C GLU A 2 17.06 -16.20 -3.79
N ASN A 3 17.74 -15.10 -4.08
CA ASN A 3 19.19 -14.96 -3.88
C ASN A 3 19.55 -14.25 -2.55
N THR A 4 18.69 -14.33 -1.54
CA THR A 4 18.90 -13.68 -0.24
C THR A 4 18.64 -14.66 0.89
N ASP A 5 19.47 -14.60 1.94
CA ASP A 5 19.31 -15.44 3.12
C ASP A 5 18.04 -15.05 3.90
N PRO A 6 17.10 -15.99 4.10
CA PRO A 6 15.85 -15.73 4.81
C PRO A 6 16.02 -15.39 6.31
N GLN A 7 17.16 -15.71 6.90
CA GLN A 7 17.43 -15.37 8.31
C GLN A 7 17.78 -13.89 8.49
N PHE A 8 18.34 -13.24 7.46
CA PHE A 8 18.86 -11.88 7.57
C PHE A 8 18.14 -10.87 6.71
N VAL A 9 17.54 -11.28 5.59
CA VAL A 9 16.86 -10.37 4.66
C VAL A 9 15.37 -10.62 4.69
N HIS A 10 14.63 -9.64 5.16
CA HIS A 10 13.17 -9.66 5.22
C HIS A 10 12.56 -8.66 4.24
N LEU A 11 11.26 -8.77 4.02
CA LEU A 11 10.51 -7.93 3.11
C LEU A 11 9.64 -6.95 3.91
N LEU A 12 9.77 -5.67 3.58
CA LEU A 12 8.73 -4.68 3.83
C LEU A 12 7.75 -4.77 2.64
N PHE A 13 6.51 -5.11 2.94
CA PHE A 13 5.46 -5.27 1.93
C PHE A 13 4.63 -3.99 1.84
N ASP A 14 4.82 -3.22 0.77
CA ASP A 14 4.09 -1.98 0.52
C ASP A 14 3.08 -2.18 -0.60
N THR A 15 1.80 -2.12 -0.26
CA THR A 15 0.71 -2.38 -1.20
C THR A 15 0.63 -1.37 -2.34
N GLY A 16 0.90 -0.10 -2.06
CA GLY A 16 0.84 0.97 -3.05
C GLY A 16 1.99 0.92 -4.06
N HIS A 17 3.22 0.69 -3.58
CA HIS A 17 4.38 0.55 -4.47
C HIS A 17 4.27 -0.69 -5.36
N ILE A 18 3.74 -1.80 -4.85
CA ILE A 18 3.45 -2.97 -5.67
C ILE A 18 2.45 -2.61 -6.78
N TYR A 19 1.33 -1.97 -6.41
CA TYR A 19 0.27 -1.62 -7.35
C TYR A 19 0.74 -0.67 -8.47
N VAL A 20 1.47 0.38 -8.13
CA VAL A 20 1.99 1.34 -9.13
C VAL A 20 3.09 0.75 -10.03
N SER A 21 3.69 -0.36 -9.62
CA SER A 21 4.66 -1.11 -10.43
C SER A 21 4.00 -2.20 -11.28
N ASP A 22 2.68 -2.15 -11.47
CA ASP A 22 1.87 -3.16 -12.16
C ASP A 22 1.96 -4.56 -11.54
N GLY A 23 2.33 -4.61 -10.25
CA GLY A 23 2.33 -5.84 -9.48
C GLY A 23 0.92 -6.19 -8.96
N ASP A 24 0.67 -7.48 -8.83
CA ASP A 24 -0.56 -7.96 -8.19
C ASP A 24 -0.29 -8.17 -6.69
N VAL A 25 -1.05 -7.42 -5.87
CA VAL A 25 -0.83 -7.37 -4.42
C VAL A 25 -1.05 -8.74 -3.76
N MET A 26 -2.15 -9.43 -4.06
CA MET A 26 -2.49 -10.69 -3.38
C MET A 26 -1.57 -11.86 -3.74
N PRO A 27 -1.24 -12.13 -5.01
CA PRO A 27 -0.25 -13.14 -5.35
C PRO A 27 1.14 -12.90 -4.77
N LEU A 28 1.60 -11.64 -4.73
CA LEU A 28 2.89 -11.31 -4.12
C LEU A 28 2.86 -11.46 -2.60
N LEU A 29 1.76 -11.10 -1.95
CA LEU A 29 1.54 -11.31 -0.52
C LEU A 29 1.65 -12.81 -0.18
N SER A 30 0.90 -13.65 -0.87
CA SER A 30 0.89 -15.10 -0.60
C SER A 30 2.24 -15.76 -0.90
N LYS A 31 2.88 -15.37 -2.02
CA LYS A 31 4.17 -15.94 -2.43
C LYS A 31 5.31 -15.66 -1.46
N HIS A 32 5.29 -14.49 -0.84
CA HIS A 32 6.41 -14.03 -0.01
C HIS A 32 6.07 -13.86 1.47
N PHE A 33 4.94 -14.38 1.92
CA PHE A 33 4.42 -14.17 3.27
C PHE A 33 5.45 -14.47 4.37
N ASP A 34 6.16 -15.58 4.30
CA ASP A 34 7.16 -15.99 5.30
C ASP A 34 8.33 -15.01 5.46
N ARG A 35 8.56 -14.20 4.40
CA ARG A 35 9.62 -13.19 4.37
C ARG A 35 9.15 -11.81 4.84
N ILE A 36 7.83 -11.60 4.97
CA ILE A 36 7.25 -10.30 5.33
C ILE A 36 7.34 -10.10 6.84
N LYS A 37 8.02 -9.04 7.26
CA LYS A 37 8.15 -8.65 8.67
C LYS A 37 7.60 -7.25 8.95
N HIS A 38 7.29 -6.50 7.92
CA HIS A 38 6.73 -5.17 8.01
C HIS A 38 5.79 -4.92 6.84
N VAL A 39 4.67 -4.23 7.09
CA VAL A 39 3.65 -3.97 6.06
C VAL A 39 3.31 -2.48 6.04
N HIS A 40 3.33 -1.89 4.86
CA HIS A 40 2.74 -0.58 4.60
C HIS A 40 1.42 -0.74 3.84
N PHE A 41 0.37 -0.21 4.43
CA PHE A 41 -0.92 -0.07 3.78
C PHE A 41 -1.02 1.30 3.13
N LYS A 42 -0.79 1.33 1.84
CA LYS A 42 -0.83 2.50 0.97
C LYS A 42 -1.78 2.20 -0.18
N ASP A 43 -2.83 2.98 -0.32
CA ASP A 43 -3.80 2.81 -1.40
C ASP A 43 -3.45 3.66 -2.62
N VAL A 44 -4.04 3.37 -3.76
CA VAL A 44 -3.75 4.03 -5.04
C VAL A 44 -5.05 4.42 -5.73
N ARG A 45 -5.16 5.69 -6.10
CA ARG A 45 -6.25 6.19 -6.94
C ARG A 45 -5.93 5.91 -8.41
N ASN A 46 -6.52 4.86 -8.96
CA ASN A 46 -6.23 4.34 -10.29
C ASN A 46 -6.43 5.39 -11.40
N GLU A 47 -7.48 6.21 -11.32
CA GLU A 47 -7.72 7.25 -12.32
C GLU A 47 -6.61 8.31 -12.34
N LYS A 48 -6.09 8.69 -11.18
CA LYS A 48 -4.93 9.59 -11.10
C LYS A 48 -3.66 8.95 -11.63
N LEU A 49 -3.43 7.68 -11.31
CA LEU A 49 -2.29 6.91 -11.83
C LEU A 49 -2.31 6.87 -13.36
N LYS A 50 -3.46 6.51 -13.94
CA LYS A 50 -3.63 6.51 -15.41
C LYS A 50 -3.35 7.87 -16.03
N ALA A 51 -3.91 8.95 -15.45
CA ALA A 51 -3.69 10.30 -15.95
C ALA A 51 -2.21 10.72 -15.88
N CYS A 52 -1.53 10.41 -14.77
CA CYS A 52 -0.10 10.70 -14.61
C CYS A 52 0.76 9.90 -15.60
N ARG A 53 0.44 8.65 -15.86
CA ARG A 53 1.14 7.80 -16.84
C ARG A 53 0.96 8.34 -18.27
N LEU A 54 -0.26 8.69 -18.65
CA LEU A 54 -0.54 9.31 -19.96
C LEU A 54 0.22 10.61 -20.15
N ALA A 55 0.30 11.43 -19.11
CA ALA A 55 1.04 12.69 -19.12
C ALA A 55 2.56 12.50 -18.91
N LYS A 56 3.06 11.28 -18.82
CA LYS A 56 4.49 10.93 -18.57
C LYS A 56 5.09 11.70 -17.38
N LYS A 57 4.31 11.87 -16.31
CA LYS A 57 4.77 12.57 -15.11
C LYS A 57 5.85 11.76 -14.39
N SER A 58 6.78 12.48 -13.74
CA SER A 58 7.73 11.84 -12.84
C SER A 58 7.02 11.25 -11.61
N PHE A 59 7.71 10.36 -10.89
CA PHE A 59 7.19 9.78 -9.65
C PHE A 59 6.79 10.87 -8.64
N LEU A 60 7.67 11.86 -8.43
CA LEU A 60 7.38 12.97 -7.51
C LEU A 60 6.14 13.77 -7.93
N ASN A 61 5.98 14.09 -9.22
CA ASN A 61 4.79 14.80 -9.68
C ASN A 61 3.53 13.96 -9.53
N SER A 62 3.60 12.67 -9.72
CA SER A 62 2.48 11.75 -9.51
C SER A 62 2.09 11.68 -8.03
N PHE A 63 3.06 11.67 -7.13
CA PHE A 63 2.87 11.79 -5.69
C PHE A 63 2.14 13.11 -5.34
N LEU A 64 2.66 14.26 -5.82
CA LEU A 64 2.06 15.59 -5.55
C LEU A 64 0.64 15.74 -6.15
N ASP A 65 0.31 15.00 -7.19
CA ASP A 65 -1.04 14.93 -7.75
C ASP A 65 -1.98 14.01 -6.96
N GLY A 66 -1.44 13.30 -5.97
CA GLY A 66 -2.21 12.45 -5.07
C GLY A 66 -2.60 11.11 -5.68
N VAL A 67 -1.67 10.46 -6.37
CA VAL A 67 -1.82 9.07 -6.82
C VAL A 67 -1.97 8.15 -5.62
N PHE A 68 -1.14 8.34 -4.59
CA PHE A 68 -1.25 7.59 -3.33
C PHE A 68 -2.28 8.17 -2.39
N THR A 69 -2.82 7.30 -1.53
CA THR A 69 -3.80 7.66 -0.51
C THR A 69 -3.86 6.60 0.59
N VAL A 70 -4.74 6.80 1.58
CA VAL A 70 -4.99 5.84 2.66
C VAL A 70 -5.92 4.71 2.23
N PRO A 71 -5.90 3.54 2.92
CA PRO A 71 -6.80 2.43 2.66
C PRO A 71 -8.27 2.86 2.54
N GLY A 72 -8.94 2.35 1.50
CA GLY A 72 -10.35 2.61 1.23
C GLY A 72 -10.67 3.90 0.49
N ASP A 73 -9.66 4.68 0.14
CA ASP A 73 -9.80 5.89 -0.68
C ASP A 73 -9.21 5.71 -2.11
N GLY A 74 -8.83 4.49 -2.44
CA GLY A 74 -8.28 4.08 -3.74
C GLY A 74 -8.92 2.80 -4.25
N ASN A 75 -8.11 1.96 -4.87
CA ASN A 75 -8.60 0.81 -5.62
C ASN A 75 -8.02 -0.54 -5.14
N ILE A 76 -7.20 -0.58 -4.11
CA ILE A 76 -6.65 -1.83 -3.58
C ILE A 76 -7.68 -2.48 -2.64
N ASP A 77 -7.88 -3.79 -2.79
CA ASP A 77 -8.78 -4.56 -1.91
C ASP A 77 -8.13 -4.86 -0.56
N PHE A 78 -8.16 -3.89 0.34
CA PHE A 78 -7.61 -4.03 1.69
C PHE A 78 -8.36 -5.04 2.55
N LYS A 79 -9.63 -5.28 2.26
CA LYS A 79 -10.39 -6.31 3.00
C LYS A 79 -9.77 -7.68 2.80
N SER A 80 -9.48 -8.04 1.55
CA SER A 80 -8.82 -9.31 1.24
C SER A 80 -7.39 -9.38 1.76
N VAL A 81 -6.62 -8.27 1.66
CA VAL A 81 -5.25 -8.20 2.19
C VAL A 81 -5.26 -8.40 3.71
N LEU A 82 -6.11 -7.68 4.44
CA LEU A 82 -6.21 -7.79 5.90
C LEU A 82 -6.68 -9.18 6.33
N ALA A 83 -7.72 -9.73 5.67
CA ALA A 83 -8.20 -11.08 5.95
C ALA A 83 -7.10 -12.13 5.76
N TYR A 84 -6.26 -12.00 4.74
CA TYR A 84 -5.12 -12.88 4.51
C TYR A 84 -4.10 -12.79 5.66
N LEU A 85 -3.69 -11.57 6.03
CA LEU A 85 -2.72 -11.33 7.11
C LEU A 85 -3.22 -11.91 8.45
N VAL A 86 -4.48 -11.66 8.79
CA VAL A 86 -5.11 -12.18 10.03
C VAL A 86 -5.21 -13.70 9.97
N GLY A 87 -5.68 -14.27 8.87
CA GLY A 87 -5.83 -15.72 8.69
C GLY A 87 -4.51 -16.49 8.78
N HIS A 88 -3.40 -15.85 8.43
CA HIS A 88 -2.05 -16.41 8.56
C HIS A 88 -1.30 -15.95 9.81
N GLN A 89 -2.01 -15.37 10.79
CA GLN A 89 -1.47 -14.97 12.10
C GLN A 89 -0.29 -13.98 11.99
N TYR A 90 -0.34 -13.05 11.04
CA TYR A 90 0.65 -11.99 10.95
C TYR A 90 0.68 -11.16 12.25
N SER A 91 1.84 -11.04 12.87
CA SER A 91 2.03 -10.34 14.15
C SER A 91 2.94 -9.11 14.06
N GLY A 92 3.35 -8.73 12.85
CA GLY A 92 4.17 -7.54 12.61
C GLY A 92 3.35 -6.25 12.61
N TRP A 93 4.04 -5.13 12.39
CA TRP A 93 3.42 -3.83 12.26
C TRP A 93 2.72 -3.68 10.90
N ILE A 94 1.53 -3.07 10.93
CA ILE A 94 0.84 -2.54 9.75
C ILE A 94 0.84 -1.03 9.89
N VAL A 95 1.58 -0.35 9.04
CA VAL A 95 1.68 1.11 9.00
C VAL A 95 0.78 1.64 7.90
N VAL A 96 -0.14 2.53 8.25
CA VAL A 96 -0.94 3.25 7.25
C VAL A 96 -0.14 4.44 6.76
N GLU A 97 0.10 4.49 5.46
CA GLU A 97 0.90 5.53 4.83
C GLU A 97 0.17 6.08 3.60
N ALA A 98 -0.01 7.41 3.56
CA ALA A 98 -0.74 8.06 2.47
C ALA A 98 0.18 8.61 1.37
N GLU A 99 1.37 9.08 1.73
CA GLU A 99 2.28 9.81 0.83
C GLU A 99 1.54 10.83 -0.05
N GLN A 100 1.00 11.86 0.58
CA GLN A 100 0.19 12.89 -0.07
C GLN A 100 0.76 14.28 0.20
N ASP A 101 0.49 15.23 -0.71
CA ASP A 101 0.77 16.64 -0.49
C ASP A 101 -0.10 17.17 0.67
N PRO A 102 0.48 17.53 1.84
CA PRO A 102 -0.30 17.98 3.00
C PRO A 102 -1.02 19.32 2.78
N LYS A 103 -0.67 20.06 1.74
CA LYS A 103 -1.38 21.29 1.35
C LYS A 103 -2.71 21.00 0.66
N LYS A 104 -2.86 19.82 0.06
CA LYS A 104 -4.07 19.39 -0.64
C LYS A 104 -4.91 18.40 0.17
N TYR A 105 -4.26 17.62 1.01
CA TYR A 105 -4.86 16.51 1.75
C TYR A 105 -4.50 16.62 3.22
N ASN A 106 -5.46 16.96 4.06
CA ASN A 106 -5.22 17.14 5.49
C ASN A 106 -4.75 15.82 6.14
N PRO A 107 -3.54 15.74 6.73
CA PRO A 107 -3.01 14.50 7.27
C PRO A 107 -3.88 13.86 8.34
N LEU A 108 -4.50 14.67 9.22
CA LEU A 108 -5.35 14.16 10.29
C LEU A 108 -6.63 13.53 9.74
N GLU A 109 -7.29 14.19 8.79
CA GLU A 109 -8.52 13.68 8.16
C GLU A 109 -8.24 12.35 7.45
N TYR A 110 -7.14 12.27 6.70
CA TYR A 110 -6.75 11.04 6.00
C TYR A 110 -6.33 9.92 6.96
N ALA A 111 -5.63 10.22 8.04
CA ALA A 111 -5.32 9.22 9.07
C ALA A 111 -6.59 8.66 9.72
N GLN A 112 -7.55 9.53 10.04
CA GLN A 112 -8.86 9.12 10.59
C GLN A 112 -9.65 8.27 9.58
N LYS A 113 -9.65 8.66 8.30
CA LYS A 113 -10.32 7.93 7.22
C LYS A 113 -9.75 6.51 7.07
N GLY A 114 -8.44 6.37 6.94
CA GLY A 114 -7.79 5.06 6.84
C GLY A 114 -8.03 4.17 8.05
N LYS A 115 -7.94 4.74 9.26
CA LYS A 115 -8.27 4.02 10.49
C LYS A 115 -9.71 3.52 10.49
N SER A 116 -10.68 4.39 10.17
CA SER A 116 -12.11 4.04 10.19
C SER A 116 -12.42 2.89 9.25
N ILE A 117 -11.85 2.90 8.05
CA ILE A 117 -12.03 1.82 7.06
C ILE A 117 -11.45 0.50 7.56
N LEU A 118 -10.21 0.51 8.05
CA LEU A 118 -9.56 -0.72 8.52
C LEU A 118 -10.27 -1.32 9.74
N MET A 119 -10.84 -0.49 10.60
CA MET A 119 -11.61 -0.95 11.76
C MET A 119 -13.02 -1.46 11.40
N SER A 120 -13.47 -1.28 10.16
CA SER A 120 -14.77 -1.77 9.67
C SER A 120 -14.70 -3.15 9.02
N TYR A 121 -13.51 -3.68 8.80
CA TYR A 121 -13.27 -5.01 8.22
C TYR A 121 -13.18 -6.09 9.29
#